data_d47b1b19c13be22813a32053b7812670
#
_entry.id   d47b1b19c13be22813a32053b7812670
#
_cell.length_a   1.000
_cell.length_b   1.000
_cell.length_c   1.000
_cell.angle_alpha   90.00
_cell.angle_beta   90.00
_cell.angle_gamma   90.00
#
_symmetry.space_group_name_H-M   'P 1'
#
loop_
_entity.id
_entity.type
_entity.pdbx_description
1 polymer ?
#
loop_
_entity_poly.entity_id
_entity_poly.type
_entity_poly.pdbx_seq_one_letter_code
_entity_poly.pdbx_strand_id
1 'polypeptide(L)'
;MRHYRNLLPDGDETDLRVFRRPQQHKEKHMNIIIFGGSGFIGSRTVLILKEQGHQVCTPDRRAFDFLHPNETAARRLLEGQDVLINCIGIMSRHAEILETVHHHTPKQLAAWAKSAGIKHWVQLSALGADPSQSINFVGSKGRGDDVITQSGIPIAIARPSVVYGRGGTSCELFIKLARLPLLPLPEGGRFHLQPVHLADVAEGLAKLAVLTGNNHSIINMTSSQTLTLAEYLTTIRQTLHHKPPQRILPFPLRLIDPALPLANILSNSIISRDSFTLLKQDSCADYSDFAALLGREPLAAKNFAGCL
;
A
#
# COMPACT_ATOMS: atom_id res chain seq x y z
N MET A 1 -8.03 -54.90 -61.39
CA MET A 1 -6.66 -55.47 -61.19
C MET A 1 -6.17 -55.09 -59.76
N ARG A 2 -5.92 -56.17 -58.97
CA ARG A 2 -5.01 -56.26 -57.78
C ARG A 2 -5.17 -55.21 -56.71
N HIS A 3 -5.81 -55.49 -55.56
CA HIS A 3 -5.29 -56.18 -54.37
C HIS A 3 -4.08 -55.43 -53.75
N TYR A 4 -4.30 -54.77 -52.61
CA TYR A 4 -3.50 -55.04 -51.39
C TYR A 4 -4.33 -54.74 -50.18
N ARG A 5 -4.49 -55.75 -49.38
CA ARG A 5 -5.18 -55.82 -48.08
C ARG A 5 -4.12 -55.83 -47.01
N ASN A 6 -4.50 -55.27 -45.83
CA ASN A 6 -3.89 -55.51 -44.52
C ASN A 6 -2.63 -54.73 -44.14
N LEU A 7 -2.78 -53.90 -43.12
CA LEU A 7 -2.27 -54.21 -41.76
C LEU A 7 -2.62 -53.04 -40.83
N LEU A 8 -3.61 -53.30 -39.99
CA LEU A 8 -3.78 -52.59 -38.72
C LEU A 8 -2.95 -53.36 -37.69
N PRO A 9 -2.20 -52.73 -36.80
CA PRO A 9 -1.91 -53.29 -35.50
C PRO A 9 -2.91 -52.77 -34.47
N ASP A 10 -3.39 -53.75 -33.73
CA ASP A 10 -4.22 -53.60 -32.52
C ASP A 10 -3.53 -52.80 -31.42
N GLY A 11 -4.37 -52.11 -30.67
CA GLY A 11 -4.14 -51.95 -29.22
C GLY A 11 -3.40 -50.68 -28.82
N ASP A 12 -4.08 -49.65 -28.39
CA ASP A 12 -4.06 -49.28 -26.97
C ASP A 12 -5.23 -48.33 -26.65
N GLU A 13 -6.27 -48.89 -26.05
CA GLU A 13 -7.18 -48.16 -25.21
C GLU A 13 -6.41 -47.77 -23.97
N THR A 14 -6.53 -46.55 -23.56
CA THR A 14 -6.19 -45.94 -22.31
C THR A 14 -5.21 -44.80 -22.45
N ASP A 15 -5.70 -43.59 -22.61
CA ASP A 15 -5.39 -42.50 -21.71
C ASP A 15 -6.37 -41.32 -21.92
N LEU A 16 -7.62 -41.48 -21.53
CA LEU A 16 -8.47 -40.36 -21.17
C LEU A 16 -7.86 -39.72 -19.92
N ARG A 17 -6.86 -38.89 -20.12
CA ARG A 17 -6.40 -37.98 -19.09
C ARG A 17 -7.57 -37.12 -18.70
N VAL A 18 -8.26 -37.57 -17.66
CA VAL A 18 -9.18 -36.80 -16.86
C VAL A 18 -8.47 -35.47 -16.56
N PHE A 19 -8.90 -34.41 -17.24
CA PHE A 19 -8.62 -33.06 -16.79
C PHE A 19 -9.17 -32.94 -15.37
N ARG A 20 -8.34 -33.27 -14.39
CA ARG A 20 -8.64 -32.93 -13.00
C ARG A 20 -8.78 -31.43 -12.97
N ARG A 21 -10.02 -30.96 -12.83
CA ARG A 21 -10.29 -29.57 -12.44
C ARG A 21 -9.33 -29.25 -11.30
N PRO A 22 -8.65 -28.07 -11.33
CA PRO A 22 -7.87 -27.64 -10.18
C PRO A 22 -8.76 -27.78 -8.97
N GLN A 23 -8.34 -28.52 -7.96
CA GLN A 23 -9.04 -28.57 -6.69
C GLN A 23 -9.16 -27.12 -6.23
N GLN A 24 -10.38 -26.60 -6.20
CA GLN A 24 -10.71 -25.40 -5.47
C GLN A 24 -10.29 -25.68 -4.02
N HIS A 25 -9.10 -25.24 -3.61
CA HIS A 25 -8.80 -25.11 -2.21
C HIS A 25 -9.96 -24.27 -1.64
N LYS A 26 -10.81 -24.86 -0.82
CA LYS A 26 -11.79 -24.12 -0.03
C LYS A 26 -10.98 -23.08 0.72
N GLU A 27 -10.98 -21.85 0.24
CA GLU A 27 -10.34 -20.73 0.94
C GLU A 27 -10.95 -20.71 2.34
N LYS A 28 -10.10 -20.87 3.33
CA LYS A 28 -10.53 -20.92 4.72
C LYS A 28 -11.09 -19.54 5.08
N HIS A 29 -12.37 -19.46 5.35
CA HIS A 29 -12.95 -18.22 5.86
C HIS A 29 -12.24 -17.80 7.13
N MET A 30 -11.79 -16.56 7.19
CA MET A 30 -11.05 -15.98 8.31
C MET A 30 -11.83 -14.82 8.90
N ASN A 31 -11.67 -14.61 10.20
CA ASN A 31 -12.12 -13.43 10.91
C ASN A 31 -10.99 -12.41 10.88
N ILE A 32 -11.17 -11.29 10.21
CA ILE A 32 -10.14 -10.29 9.94
C ILE A 32 -10.57 -8.96 10.56
N ILE A 33 -9.75 -8.41 11.44
CA ILE A 33 -9.92 -7.05 11.94
C ILE A 33 -9.03 -6.08 11.20
N ILE A 34 -9.60 -4.95 10.72
CA ILE A 34 -8.87 -3.93 9.98
C ILE A 34 -9.00 -2.59 10.72
N PHE A 35 -7.94 -2.18 11.40
CA PHE A 35 -7.84 -0.81 11.91
C PHE A 35 -7.55 0.14 10.74
N GLY A 36 -8.32 1.23 10.66
CA GLY A 36 -8.27 2.14 9.50
C GLY A 36 -9.03 1.62 8.28
N GLY A 37 -9.97 0.67 8.45
CA GLY A 37 -10.79 0.11 7.38
C GLY A 37 -11.73 1.10 6.69
N SER A 38 -11.99 2.28 7.28
CA SER A 38 -12.73 3.39 6.65
C SER A 38 -11.82 4.38 5.89
N GLY A 39 -10.50 4.21 5.98
CA GLY A 39 -9.50 5.08 5.36
C GLY A 39 -9.31 4.81 3.86
N PHE A 40 -8.47 5.63 3.22
CA PHE A 40 -8.21 5.62 1.79
C PHE A 40 -7.82 4.23 1.23
N ILE A 41 -6.83 3.56 1.84
CA ILE A 41 -6.38 2.23 1.41
C ILE A 41 -7.23 1.14 2.07
N GLY A 42 -7.50 1.27 3.37
CA GLY A 42 -8.20 0.24 4.14
C GLY A 42 -9.60 -0.06 3.61
N SER A 43 -10.36 0.96 3.18
CA SER A 43 -11.71 0.77 2.65
C SER A 43 -11.75 -0.12 1.40
N ARG A 44 -10.75 0.04 0.52
CA ARG A 44 -10.63 -0.79 -0.67
C ARG A 44 -10.21 -2.23 -0.33
N THR A 45 -9.30 -2.39 0.64
CA THR A 45 -8.90 -3.72 1.16
C THR A 45 -10.09 -4.45 1.80
N VAL A 46 -10.93 -3.73 2.56
CA VAL A 46 -12.17 -4.28 3.14
C VAL A 46 -13.09 -4.86 2.08
N LEU A 47 -13.30 -4.12 0.98
CA LEU A 47 -14.16 -4.58 -0.12
C LEU A 47 -13.65 -5.89 -0.71
N ILE A 48 -12.36 -5.96 -1.04
CA ILE A 48 -11.75 -7.16 -1.63
C ILE A 48 -11.90 -8.37 -0.69
N LEU A 49 -11.58 -8.22 0.59
CA LEU A 49 -11.66 -9.33 1.55
C LEU A 49 -13.10 -9.80 1.78
N LYS A 50 -14.08 -8.89 1.78
CA LYS A 50 -15.49 -9.26 1.86
C LYS A 50 -15.97 -9.98 0.61
N GLU A 51 -15.55 -9.54 -0.59
CA GLU A 51 -15.84 -10.23 -1.86
C GLU A 51 -15.24 -11.64 -1.90
N GLN A 52 -14.11 -11.86 -1.22
CA GLN A 52 -13.49 -13.18 -1.03
C GLN A 52 -14.18 -14.03 0.06
N GLY A 53 -15.22 -13.51 0.71
CA GLY A 53 -16.03 -14.25 1.69
C GLY A 53 -15.49 -14.22 3.12
N HIS A 54 -14.46 -13.41 3.44
CA HIS A 54 -13.97 -13.28 4.81
C HIS A 54 -14.90 -12.45 5.69
N GLN A 55 -14.93 -12.75 7.00
CA GLN A 55 -15.60 -11.92 8.01
C GLN A 55 -14.70 -10.74 8.36
N VAL A 56 -15.11 -9.52 7.99
CA VAL A 56 -14.26 -8.33 8.18
C VAL A 56 -14.87 -7.36 9.18
N CYS A 57 -14.17 -7.17 10.31
CA CYS A 57 -14.47 -6.17 11.34
C CYS A 57 -13.65 -4.89 11.09
N THR A 58 -14.30 -3.73 11.12
CA THR A 58 -13.65 -2.44 10.88
C THR A 58 -14.01 -1.46 11.99
N PRO A 59 -13.30 -1.50 13.13
CA PRO A 59 -13.57 -0.56 14.22
C PRO A 59 -13.29 0.88 13.79
N ASP A 60 -14.21 1.76 14.16
CA ASP A 60 -14.02 3.19 14.00
C ASP A 60 -13.18 3.78 15.16
N ARG A 61 -12.92 5.10 15.11
CA ARG A 61 -12.14 5.79 16.13
C ARG A 61 -12.84 5.81 17.50
N ARG A 62 -14.17 5.70 17.56
CA ARG A 62 -14.92 5.66 18.84
C ARG A 62 -14.75 4.29 19.50
N ALA A 63 -14.66 3.23 18.71
CA ALA A 63 -14.41 1.90 19.21
C ALA A 63 -12.95 1.70 19.66
N PHE A 64 -11.99 2.32 18.97
CA PHE A 64 -10.56 2.28 19.33
C PHE A 64 -9.82 3.50 18.81
N ASP A 65 -9.33 4.36 19.71
CA ASP A 65 -8.55 5.56 19.35
C ASP A 65 -7.04 5.29 19.50
N PHE A 66 -6.33 5.38 18.38
CA PHE A 66 -4.87 5.23 18.36
C PHE A 66 -4.10 6.31 19.10
N LEU A 67 -4.73 7.46 19.41
CA LEU A 67 -4.13 8.49 20.26
C LEU A 67 -4.30 8.19 21.74
N HIS A 68 -5.34 7.44 22.10
CA HIS A 68 -5.70 7.09 23.47
C HIS A 68 -6.05 5.60 23.56
N PRO A 69 -5.07 4.69 23.33
CA PRO A 69 -5.34 3.26 23.28
C PRO A 69 -5.86 2.72 24.62
N ASN A 70 -6.91 1.91 24.53
CA ASN A 70 -7.54 1.29 25.70
C ASN A 70 -7.48 -0.23 25.59
N GLU A 71 -6.88 -0.90 26.57
CA GLU A 71 -6.69 -2.34 26.58
C GLU A 71 -7.99 -3.13 26.55
N THR A 72 -8.98 -2.73 27.37
CA THR A 72 -10.28 -3.42 27.43
C THR A 72 -10.98 -3.38 26.07
N ALA A 73 -10.98 -2.22 25.41
CA ALA A 73 -11.52 -2.06 24.07
C ALA A 73 -10.76 -2.92 23.05
N ALA A 74 -9.41 -2.91 23.09
CA ALA A 74 -8.59 -3.72 22.21
C ALA A 74 -8.87 -5.21 22.37
N ARG A 75 -8.87 -5.74 23.60
CA ARG A 75 -9.13 -7.16 23.87
C ARG A 75 -10.48 -7.60 23.34
N ARG A 76 -11.55 -6.82 23.58
CA ARG A 76 -12.88 -7.11 23.06
C ARG A 76 -12.93 -7.16 21.53
N LEU A 77 -12.22 -6.25 20.84
CA LEU A 77 -12.19 -6.19 19.39
C LEU A 77 -11.36 -7.31 18.77
N LEU A 78 -10.31 -7.76 19.44
CA LEU A 78 -9.40 -8.80 18.98
C LEU A 78 -9.91 -10.22 19.26
N GLU A 79 -10.89 -10.38 20.14
CA GLU A 79 -11.45 -11.68 20.49
C GLU A 79 -12.02 -12.37 19.26
N GLY A 80 -11.60 -13.63 19.04
CA GLY A 80 -12.06 -14.44 17.91
C GLY A 80 -11.57 -14.00 16.52
N GLN A 81 -10.66 -13.03 16.43
CA GLN A 81 -10.04 -12.64 15.17
C GLN A 81 -8.84 -13.53 14.85
N ASP A 82 -8.70 -13.91 13.57
CA ASP A 82 -7.55 -14.67 13.08
C ASP A 82 -6.42 -13.75 12.62
N VAL A 83 -6.77 -12.66 11.91
CA VAL A 83 -5.83 -11.75 11.25
C VAL A 83 -6.11 -10.31 11.68
N LEU A 84 -5.03 -9.57 11.94
CA LEU A 84 -5.07 -8.14 12.17
C LEU A 84 -4.40 -7.41 11.01
N ILE A 85 -5.10 -6.47 10.38
CA ILE A 85 -4.53 -5.54 9.41
C ILE A 85 -4.53 -4.15 10.02
N ASN A 86 -3.35 -3.52 10.10
CA ASN A 86 -3.22 -2.15 10.54
C ASN A 86 -2.99 -1.22 9.35
N CYS A 87 -4.04 -0.53 8.92
CA CYS A 87 -4.00 0.50 7.88
C CYS A 87 -3.97 1.93 8.45
N ILE A 88 -3.79 2.08 9.77
CA ILE A 88 -3.72 3.41 10.38
C ILE A 88 -2.42 4.10 9.96
N GLY A 89 -2.58 5.32 9.47
CA GLY A 89 -1.48 6.22 9.16
C GLY A 89 -1.99 7.65 9.09
N ILE A 90 -1.24 8.56 9.69
CA ILE A 90 -1.56 9.98 9.69
C ILE A 90 -0.35 10.79 9.26
N MET A 91 -0.61 11.97 8.72
CA MET A 91 0.41 13.00 8.53
C MET A 91 0.18 14.06 9.62
N SER A 92 1.24 14.40 10.34
CA SER A 92 1.22 15.42 11.39
C SER A 92 2.53 16.20 11.41
N ARG A 93 2.47 17.46 11.82
CA ARG A 93 3.65 18.28 12.11
C ARG A 93 4.20 18.03 13.53
N HIS A 94 3.42 17.35 14.36
CA HIS A 94 3.76 17.03 15.73
C HIS A 94 4.36 15.63 15.79
N ALA A 95 5.66 15.54 16.07
CA ALA A 95 6.38 14.27 16.13
C ALA A 95 5.77 13.31 17.17
N GLU A 96 5.33 13.81 18.32
CA GLU A 96 4.72 13.02 19.38
C GLU A 96 3.42 12.33 18.95
N ILE A 97 2.62 12.98 18.10
CA ILE A 97 1.41 12.39 17.54
C ILE A 97 1.77 11.26 16.58
N LEU A 98 2.81 11.46 15.75
CA LEU A 98 3.30 10.41 14.85
C LEU A 98 3.86 9.21 15.63
N GLU A 99 4.67 9.46 16.68
CA GLU A 99 5.19 8.41 17.55
C GLU A 99 4.06 7.63 18.25
N THR A 100 3.07 8.33 18.77
CA THR A 100 1.93 7.69 19.44
C THR A 100 1.22 6.75 18.46
N VAL A 101 0.85 7.24 17.27
CA VAL A 101 0.01 6.49 16.32
C VAL A 101 0.78 5.41 15.58
N HIS A 102 2.05 5.67 15.20
CA HIS A 102 2.82 4.75 14.37
C HIS A 102 3.70 3.78 15.15
N HIS A 103 4.07 4.10 16.40
CA HIS A 103 5.00 3.33 17.21
C HIS A 103 4.39 2.85 18.54
N HIS A 104 4.01 3.79 19.44
CA HIS A 104 3.62 3.40 20.80
C HIS A 104 2.32 2.60 20.85
N THR A 105 1.30 3.02 20.11
CA THR A 105 0.03 2.28 20.06
C THR A 105 0.16 0.92 19.34
N PRO A 106 0.82 0.79 18.18
CA PRO A 106 1.12 -0.53 17.61
C PRO A 106 1.88 -1.46 18.55
N LYS A 107 2.84 -0.94 19.35
CA LYS A 107 3.56 -1.74 20.37
C LYS A 107 2.61 -2.33 21.40
N GLN A 108 1.71 -1.53 21.97
CA GLN A 108 0.72 -1.99 22.94
C GLN A 108 -0.26 -2.98 22.28
N LEU A 109 -0.77 -2.62 21.10
CA LEU A 109 -1.70 -3.44 20.35
C LEU A 109 -1.10 -4.81 20.02
N ALA A 110 0.20 -4.89 19.72
CA ALA A 110 0.88 -6.15 19.43
C ALA A 110 0.91 -7.08 20.66
N ALA A 111 1.11 -6.54 21.86
CA ALA A 111 1.03 -7.33 23.09
C ALA A 111 -0.38 -7.88 23.33
N TRP A 112 -1.41 -7.06 23.14
CA TRP A 112 -2.80 -7.47 23.28
C TRP A 112 -3.22 -8.46 22.18
N ALA A 113 -2.79 -8.25 20.93
CA ALA A 113 -3.05 -9.13 19.80
C ALA A 113 -2.44 -10.53 20.02
N LYS A 114 -1.20 -10.60 20.54
CA LYS A 114 -0.57 -11.86 20.91
C LYS A 114 -1.37 -12.60 22.00
N SER A 115 -1.79 -11.87 23.03
CA SER A 115 -2.59 -12.43 24.12
C SER A 115 -3.98 -12.91 23.66
N ALA A 116 -4.56 -12.27 22.64
CA ALA A 116 -5.84 -12.63 22.03
C ALA A 116 -5.72 -13.79 21.01
N GLY A 117 -4.50 -14.26 20.70
CA GLY A 117 -4.27 -15.36 19.78
C GLY A 117 -4.36 -14.99 18.29
N ILE A 118 -4.12 -13.72 17.94
CA ILE A 118 -3.96 -13.30 16.54
C ILE A 118 -2.86 -14.13 15.88
N LYS A 119 -3.18 -14.75 14.75
CA LYS A 119 -2.32 -15.68 14.01
C LYS A 119 -1.41 -14.99 13.00
N HIS A 120 -1.83 -13.84 12.52
CA HIS A 120 -1.10 -13.09 11.50
C HIS A 120 -1.39 -11.59 11.59
N TRP A 121 -0.37 -10.75 11.37
CA TRP A 121 -0.48 -9.30 11.34
C TRP A 121 0.00 -8.76 10.00
N VAL A 122 -0.80 -7.94 9.33
CA VAL A 122 -0.40 -7.19 8.15
C VAL A 122 -0.29 -5.71 8.53
N GLN A 123 0.90 -5.14 8.35
CA GLN A 123 1.18 -3.74 8.65
C GLN A 123 1.29 -2.92 7.38
N LEU A 124 0.46 -1.89 7.24
CA LEU A 124 0.63 -0.86 6.22
C LEU A 124 1.64 0.19 6.72
N SER A 125 2.88 0.05 6.26
CA SER A 125 3.97 0.98 6.53
C SER A 125 4.11 2.03 5.41
N ALA A 126 5.32 2.43 5.07
CA ALA A 126 5.64 3.33 3.97
C ALA A 126 7.01 2.98 3.40
N LEU A 127 7.20 3.21 2.10
CA LEU A 127 8.52 3.10 1.50
C LEU A 127 9.51 4.06 2.18
N GLY A 128 10.72 3.58 2.48
CA GLY A 128 11.72 4.32 3.24
C GLY A 128 11.51 4.34 4.76
N ALA A 129 10.52 3.60 5.30
CA ALA A 129 10.35 3.44 6.73
C ALA A 129 11.57 2.73 7.34
N ASP A 130 12.27 3.43 8.23
CA ASP A 130 13.45 2.98 8.92
C ASP A 130 13.54 3.66 10.29
N PRO A 131 13.80 2.94 11.40
CA PRO A 131 13.80 3.52 12.74
C PRO A 131 14.85 4.61 12.96
N SER A 132 15.93 4.59 12.18
CA SER A 132 17.03 5.57 12.24
C SER A 132 16.75 6.87 11.46
N GLN A 133 15.68 6.92 10.67
CA GLN A 133 15.34 8.10 9.86
C GLN A 133 15.00 9.31 10.72
N SER A 134 15.62 10.44 10.37
CA SER A 134 15.36 11.73 11.02
C SER A 134 14.02 12.36 10.62
N ILE A 135 13.43 11.92 9.50
CA ILE A 135 12.13 12.36 9.04
C ILE A 135 11.05 11.69 9.90
N ASN A 136 10.32 12.47 10.68
CA ASN A 136 9.41 11.97 11.70
C ASN A 136 8.40 10.94 11.17
N PHE A 137 7.86 11.13 9.96
CA PHE A 137 6.85 10.22 9.41
C PHE A 137 7.41 8.81 9.14
N VAL A 138 8.49 8.68 8.38
CA VAL A 138 9.09 7.37 8.05
C VAL A 138 9.87 6.79 9.23
N GLY A 139 10.45 7.63 10.07
CA GLY A 139 11.11 7.21 11.30
C GLY A 139 10.14 6.57 12.29
N SER A 140 9.01 7.22 12.57
CA SER A 140 7.99 6.66 13.47
C SER A 140 7.37 5.37 12.94
N LYS A 141 7.16 5.26 11.61
CA LYS A 141 6.70 4.01 10.99
C LYS A 141 7.76 2.91 11.09
N GLY A 142 9.04 3.23 10.85
CA GLY A 142 10.14 2.28 11.01
C GLY A 142 10.23 1.74 12.44
N ARG A 143 10.16 2.60 13.45
CA ARG A 143 10.11 2.17 14.87
C ARG A 143 8.87 1.32 15.17
N GLY A 144 7.73 1.63 14.55
CA GLY A 144 6.53 0.80 14.62
C GLY A 144 6.74 -0.58 13.99
N ASP A 145 7.31 -0.63 12.79
CA ASP A 145 7.63 -1.89 12.10
C ASP A 145 8.53 -2.77 12.98
N ASP A 146 9.55 -2.21 13.62
CA ASP A 146 10.48 -2.93 14.49
C ASP A 146 9.78 -3.56 15.69
N VAL A 147 8.98 -2.79 16.43
CA VAL A 147 8.35 -3.30 17.67
C VAL A 147 7.29 -4.35 17.39
N ILE A 148 6.57 -4.25 16.27
CA ILE A 148 5.60 -5.30 15.92
C ILE A 148 6.31 -6.56 15.43
N THR A 149 7.43 -6.44 14.71
CA THR A 149 8.25 -7.60 14.28
C THR A 149 8.76 -8.39 15.47
N GLN A 150 9.08 -7.73 16.58
CA GLN A 150 9.55 -8.35 17.82
C GLN A 150 8.40 -8.96 18.65
N SER A 151 7.15 -8.81 18.27
CA SER A 151 5.98 -9.32 19.02
C SER A 151 5.91 -10.86 19.08
N GLY A 152 6.52 -11.54 18.13
CA GLY A 152 6.42 -12.99 17.94
C GLY A 152 5.11 -13.44 17.26
N ILE A 153 4.33 -12.52 16.70
CA ILE A 153 3.24 -12.81 15.76
C ILE A 153 3.86 -12.89 14.37
N PRO A 154 3.48 -13.84 13.49
CA PRO A 154 3.85 -13.81 12.08
C PRO A 154 3.38 -12.50 11.42
N ILE A 155 4.28 -11.81 10.70
CA ILE A 155 4.01 -10.44 10.23
C ILE A 155 4.37 -10.26 8.76
N ALA A 156 3.53 -9.53 8.04
CA ALA A 156 3.83 -9.00 6.72
C ALA A 156 3.75 -7.46 6.74
N ILE A 157 4.82 -6.79 6.29
CA ILE A 157 4.91 -5.34 6.23
C ILE A 157 4.82 -4.89 4.78
N ALA A 158 3.76 -4.15 4.46
CA ALA A 158 3.55 -3.53 3.16
C ALA A 158 4.10 -2.10 3.18
N ARG A 159 5.04 -1.80 2.30
CA ARG A 159 5.69 -0.48 2.17
C ARG A 159 5.36 0.16 0.82
N PRO A 160 4.18 0.79 0.67
CA PRO A 160 3.84 1.47 -0.56
C PRO A 160 4.67 2.74 -0.76
N SER A 161 4.98 3.03 -2.01
CA SER A 161 5.44 4.33 -2.47
C SER A 161 4.25 5.32 -2.51
N VAL A 162 4.34 6.36 -3.34
CA VAL A 162 3.26 7.33 -3.53
C VAL A 162 2.03 6.65 -4.13
N VAL A 163 0.95 6.56 -3.36
CA VAL A 163 -0.28 5.86 -3.78
C VAL A 163 -1.19 6.81 -4.57
N TYR A 164 -1.52 6.40 -5.80
CA TYR A 164 -2.48 7.08 -6.66
C TYR A 164 -3.88 6.50 -6.49
N GLY A 165 -4.87 7.36 -6.29
CA GLY A 165 -6.29 7.00 -6.18
C GLY A 165 -7.11 8.15 -5.63
N ARG A 166 -8.41 8.19 -5.93
CA ARG A 166 -9.32 9.22 -5.39
C ARG A 166 -9.46 9.11 -3.88
N GLY A 167 -9.47 10.26 -3.20
CA GLY A 167 -9.56 10.34 -1.74
C GLY A 167 -8.20 10.27 -1.03
N GLY A 168 -7.10 9.99 -1.75
CA GLY A 168 -5.75 10.08 -1.22
C GLY A 168 -5.27 11.52 -1.17
N THR A 169 -4.91 12.02 0.02
CA THR A 169 -4.55 13.43 0.25
C THR A 169 -3.42 13.90 -0.68
N SER A 170 -2.34 13.12 -0.82
CA SER A 170 -1.22 13.43 -1.72
C SER A 170 -1.64 13.35 -3.19
N CYS A 171 -2.46 12.37 -3.55
CA CYS A 171 -2.96 12.20 -4.90
C CYS A 171 -3.83 13.38 -5.33
N GLU A 172 -4.74 13.84 -4.48
CA GLU A 172 -5.58 15.02 -4.75
C GLU A 172 -4.74 16.29 -4.98
N LEU A 173 -3.63 16.44 -4.23
CA LEU A 173 -2.69 17.53 -4.47
C LEU A 173 -2.04 17.40 -5.85
N PHE A 174 -1.54 16.23 -6.22
CA PHE A 174 -0.91 16.00 -7.53
C PHE A 174 -1.91 16.21 -8.68
N ILE A 175 -3.16 15.77 -8.52
CA ILE A 175 -4.23 16.00 -9.49
C ILE A 175 -4.49 17.51 -9.67
N LYS A 176 -4.51 18.29 -8.59
CA LYS A 176 -4.65 19.75 -8.64
C LYS A 176 -3.47 20.42 -9.31
N LEU A 177 -2.24 20.04 -8.94
CA LEU A 177 -1.02 20.58 -9.53
C LEU A 177 -0.93 20.26 -11.04
N ALA A 178 -1.33 19.06 -11.45
CA ALA A 178 -1.36 18.66 -12.86
C ALA A 178 -2.32 19.49 -13.73
N ARG A 179 -3.28 20.21 -13.15
CA ARG A 179 -4.17 21.13 -13.91
C ARG A 179 -3.49 22.42 -14.36
N LEU A 180 -2.42 22.82 -13.67
CA LEU A 180 -1.76 24.09 -13.90
C LEU A 180 -0.96 24.05 -15.22
N PRO A 181 -1.11 25.05 -16.13
CA PRO A 181 -0.34 25.08 -17.37
C PRO A 181 1.13 25.45 -17.14
N LEU A 182 1.40 26.13 -16.04
CA LEU A 182 2.71 26.55 -15.58
C LEU A 182 2.89 26.08 -14.14
N LEU A 183 3.92 25.28 -13.90
CA LEU A 183 4.11 24.63 -12.59
C LEU A 183 5.50 24.88 -12.05
N PRO A 184 5.66 25.69 -11.00
CA PRO A 184 6.93 25.83 -10.30
C PRO A 184 7.22 24.55 -9.51
N LEU A 185 8.36 23.91 -9.77
CA LEU A 185 8.84 22.76 -9.03
C LEU A 185 10.26 22.96 -8.53
N PRO A 186 10.57 22.56 -7.30
CA PRO A 186 11.91 22.58 -6.78
C PRO A 186 12.82 21.72 -7.68
N GLU A 187 14.00 22.25 -8.05
CA GLU A 187 14.96 21.61 -8.96
C GLU A 187 14.32 21.06 -10.26
N GLY A 188 13.22 21.67 -10.72
CA GLY A 188 12.48 21.25 -11.89
C GLY A 188 11.74 19.92 -11.73
N GLY A 189 11.56 19.44 -10.51
CA GLY A 189 10.87 18.18 -10.22
C GLY A 189 11.64 16.93 -10.65
N ARG A 190 12.98 16.93 -10.57
CA ARG A 190 13.86 15.82 -11.01
C ARG A 190 13.96 14.66 -10.03
N PHE A 191 13.25 14.72 -8.90
CA PHE A 191 13.19 13.65 -7.90
C PHE A 191 12.47 12.43 -8.46
N HIS A 192 13.03 11.24 -8.27
CA HIS A 192 12.47 10.00 -8.79
C HIS A 192 11.45 9.38 -7.82
N LEU A 193 10.43 8.81 -8.38
CA LEU A 193 9.39 8.07 -7.66
C LEU A 193 8.82 6.94 -8.52
N GLN A 194 8.31 5.91 -7.87
CA GLN A 194 7.59 4.81 -8.49
C GLN A 194 6.16 4.80 -7.95
N PRO A 195 5.25 5.61 -8.51
CA PRO A 195 3.89 5.69 -7.99
C PRO A 195 3.18 4.35 -8.16
N VAL A 196 2.36 3.99 -7.19
CA VAL A 196 1.59 2.73 -7.20
C VAL A 196 0.09 3.02 -7.17
N HIS A 197 -0.70 2.20 -7.85
CA HIS A 197 -2.16 2.38 -7.87
C HIS A 197 -2.81 1.82 -6.59
N LEU A 198 -3.84 2.51 -6.09
CA LEU A 198 -4.61 2.10 -4.92
C LEU A 198 -5.15 0.67 -5.01
N ALA A 199 -5.62 0.26 -6.19
CA ALA A 199 -6.14 -1.08 -6.40
C ALA A 199 -5.08 -2.15 -6.18
N ASP A 200 -3.84 -1.93 -6.67
CA ASP A 200 -2.74 -2.87 -6.50
C ASP A 200 -2.32 -2.97 -5.02
N VAL A 201 -2.24 -1.83 -4.31
CA VAL A 201 -1.92 -1.82 -2.87
C VAL A 201 -2.98 -2.57 -2.07
N ALA A 202 -4.26 -2.32 -2.35
CA ALA A 202 -5.36 -2.99 -1.65
C ALA A 202 -5.42 -4.49 -1.95
N GLU A 203 -5.20 -4.89 -3.21
CA GLU A 203 -5.07 -6.29 -3.61
C GLU A 203 -3.89 -6.96 -2.91
N GLY A 204 -2.73 -6.29 -2.89
CA GLY A 204 -1.55 -6.78 -2.19
C GLY A 204 -1.78 -6.98 -0.69
N LEU A 205 -2.42 -6.03 0.00
CA LEU A 205 -2.78 -6.16 1.42
C LEU A 205 -3.75 -7.33 1.66
N ALA A 206 -4.75 -7.49 0.79
CA ALA A 206 -5.70 -8.61 0.89
C ALA A 206 -4.99 -9.96 0.70
N LYS A 207 -4.09 -10.07 -0.28
CA LYS A 207 -3.28 -11.28 -0.49
C LYS A 207 -2.36 -11.56 0.69
N LEU A 208 -1.67 -10.54 1.23
CA LEU A 208 -0.85 -10.70 2.44
C LEU A 208 -1.66 -11.20 3.63
N ALA A 209 -2.91 -10.76 3.79
CA ALA A 209 -3.76 -11.17 4.91
C ALA A 209 -4.12 -12.66 4.88
N VAL A 210 -4.22 -13.27 3.70
CA VAL A 210 -4.59 -14.67 3.54
C VAL A 210 -3.40 -15.62 3.36
N LEU A 211 -2.19 -15.07 3.16
CA LEU A 211 -0.97 -15.87 3.12
C LEU A 211 -0.68 -16.45 4.52
N THR A 212 -0.77 -17.76 4.60
CA THR A 212 -0.41 -18.49 5.82
C THR A 212 1.06 -18.91 5.76
N GLY A 213 1.89 -18.28 6.59
CA GLY A 213 3.31 -18.64 6.71
C GLY A 213 3.89 -18.02 7.98
N ASN A 214 4.88 -18.68 8.56
CA ASN A 214 5.53 -18.21 9.79
C ASN A 214 6.65 -17.17 9.54
N ASN A 215 6.79 -16.66 8.31
CA ASN A 215 7.90 -15.80 7.95
C ASN A 215 7.50 -14.33 7.99
N HIS A 216 8.34 -13.53 8.65
CA HIS A 216 8.29 -12.08 8.50
C HIS A 216 8.67 -11.71 7.08
N SER A 217 7.85 -10.89 6.44
CA SER A 217 8.10 -10.39 5.09
C SER A 217 7.92 -8.88 5.00
N ILE A 218 8.76 -8.24 4.21
CA ILE A 218 8.63 -6.81 3.88
C ILE A 218 8.47 -6.74 2.36
N ILE A 219 7.34 -6.19 1.92
CA ILE A 219 7.02 -6.04 0.49
C ILE A 219 6.98 -4.54 0.14
N ASN A 220 7.91 -4.12 -0.70
CA ASN A 220 7.89 -2.77 -1.27
C ASN A 220 6.84 -2.73 -2.38
N MET A 221 5.79 -1.95 -2.18
CA MET A 221 4.68 -1.84 -3.14
C MET A 221 4.89 -0.62 -4.03
N THR A 222 5.59 -0.83 -5.15
CA THR A 222 5.89 0.18 -6.15
C THR A 222 5.48 -0.30 -7.54
N SER A 223 5.33 0.62 -8.51
CA SER A 223 5.18 0.21 -9.91
C SER A 223 6.53 -0.13 -10.55
N SER A 224 6.49 -0.79 -11.69
CA SER A 224 7.69 -1.09 -12.49
C SER A 224 8.32 0.17 -13.13
N GLN A 225 7.63 1.30 -13.11
CA GLN A 225 8.02 2.50 -13.83
C GLN A 225 8.56 3.58 -12.87
N THR A 226 9.85 3.89 -12.99
CA THR A 226 10.45 5.03 -12.33
C THR A 226 10.19 6.29 -13.14
N LEU A 227 9.64 7.31 -12.52
CA LEU A 227 9.34 8.62 -13.11
C LEU A 227 9.93 9.72 -12.25
N THR A 228 10.32 10.82 -12.89
CA THR A 228 10.52 12.06 -12.14
C THR A 228 9.17 12.63 -11.68
N LEU A 229 9.16 13.47 -10.65
CA LEU A 229 7.96 14.16 -10.21
C LEU A 229 7.33 14.97 -11.35
N ALA A 230 8.15 15.62 -12.19
CA ALA A 230 7.69 16.36 -13.36
C ALA A 230 7.00 15.46 -14.39
N GLU A 231 7.58 14.30 -14.71
CA GLU A 231 6.98 13.30 -15.62
C GLU A 231 5.69 12.72 -15.03
N TYR A 232 5.67 12.42 -13.74
CA TYR A 232 4.46 11.91 -13.08
C TYR A 232 3.30 12.91 -13.14
N LEU A 233 3.55 14.19 -12.83
CA LEU A 233 2.53 15.23 -12.92
C LEU A 233 2.08 15.48 -14.38
N THR A 234 3.01 15.38 -15.34
CA THR A 234 2.70 15.45 -16.77
C THR A 234 1.84 14.26 -17.21
N THR A 235 2.14 13.06 -16.74
CA THR A 235 1.34 11.86 -17.01
C THR A 235 -0.09 12.03 -16.49
N ILE A 236 -0.28 12.47 -15.24
CA ILE A 236 -1.61 12.78 -14.69
C ILE A 236 -2.33 13.83 -15.55
N ARG A 237 -1.63 14.88 -15.99
CA ARG A 237 -2.20 15.93 -16.83
C ARG A 237 -2.71 15.40 -18.17
N GLN A 238 -1.93 14.55 -18.81
CA GLN A 238 -2.28 13.97 -20.11
C GLN A 238 -3.39 12.94 -20.01
N THR A 239 -3.30 12.03 -19.03
CA THR A 239 -4.24 10.90 -18.91
C THR A 239 -5.55 11.26 -18.25
N LEU A 240 -5.53 12.10 -17.20
CA LEU A 240 -6.73 12.45 -16.44
C LEU A 240 -7.38 13.76 -16.93
N HIS A 241 -6.58 14.77 -17.31
CA HIS A 241 -7.11 16.07 -17.72
C HIS A 241 -7.16 16.26 -19.22
N HIS A 242 -6.62 15.32 -20.01
CA HIS A 242 -6.57 15.39 -21.49
C HIS A 242 -5.97 16.72 -22.01
N LYS A 243 -4.90 17.19 -21.32
CA LYS A 243 -4.22 18.45 -21.64
C LYS A 243 -2.78 18.21 -22.10
N PRO A 244 -2.22 19.09 -22.95
CA PRO A 244 -0.82 19.00 -23.35
C PRO A 244 0.12 19.15 -22.14
N PRO A 245 1.38 18.69 -22.24
CA PRO A 245 2.38 18.85 -21.17
C PRO A 245 2.44 20.27 -20.63
N GLN A 246 2.62 20.40 -19.34
CA GLN A 246 2.76 21.70 -18.66
C GLN A 246 4.18 22.23 -18.78
N ARG A 247 4.34 23.54 -18.67
CA ARG A 247 5.66 24.16 -18.52
C ARG A 247 6.12 24.06 -17.08
N ILE A 248 7.28 23.42 -16.86
CA ILE A 248 7.91 23.34 -15.55
C ILE A 248 8.84 24.54 -15.38
N LEU A 249 8.67 25.28 -14.28
CA LEU A 249 9.58 26.33 -13.85
C LEU A 249 10.46 25.81 -12.73
N PRO A 250 11.72 25.53 -12.96
CA PRO A 250 12.63 25.12 -11.90
C PRO A 250 12.92 26.29 -10.96
N PHE A 251 12.92 26.01 -9.66
CA PHE A 251 13.42 26.95 -8.66
C PHE A 251 14.31 26.21 -7.64
N PRO A 252 15.34 26.90 -7.07
CA PRO A 252 16.28 26.26 -6.17
C PRO A 252 15.64 25.89 -4.84
N LEU A 253 16.07 24.76 -4.26
CA LEU A 253 15.59 24.23 -2.98
C LEU A 253 15.61 25.24 -1.83
N ARG A 254 16.60 26.15 -1.80
CA ARG A 254 16.72 27.22 -0.80
C ARG A 254 15.50 28.16 -0.73
N LEU A 255 14.68 28.19 -1.77
CA LEU A 255 13.46 28.99 -1.82
C LEU A 255 12.23 28.24 -1.32
N ILE A 256 12.36 26.97 -0.93
CA ILE A 256 11.24 26.18 -0.40
C ILE A 256 10.72 26.81 0.89
N ASP A 257 11.61 27.12 1.84
CA ASP A 257 11.22 27.64 3.16
C ASP A 257 10.41 28.93 3.09
N PRO A 258 10.79 29.95 2.33
CA PRO A 258 9.96 31.14 2.16
C PRO A 258 8.70 30.87 1.33
N ALA A 259 8.67 29.84 0.49
CA ALA A 259 7.49 29.47 -0.32
C ALA A 259 6.47 28.59 0.44
N LEU A 260 6.87 27.90 1.52
CA LEU A 260 6.02 27.00 2.29
C LEU A 260 4.71 27.63 2.81
N PRO A 261 4.70 28.87 3.34
CA PRO A 261 3.45 29.50 3.81
C PRO A 261 2.42 29.61 2.68
N LEU A 262 2.86 30.03 1.49
CA LEU A 262 1.98 30.17 0.31
C LEU A 262 1.55 28.80 -0.22
N ALA A 263 2.45 27.82 -0.29
CA ALA A 263 2.15 26.46 -0.73
C ALA A 263 1.16 25.76 0.21
N ASN A 264 1.22 26.04 1.52
CA ASN A 264 0.31 25.50 2.53
C ASN A 264 -1.12 26.03 2.42
N ILE A 265 -1.33 27.24 1.89
CA ILE A 265 -2.66 27.77 1.61
C ILE A 265 -3.33 26.92 0.51
N LEU A 266 -2.56 26.45 -0.47
CA LEU A 266 -3.05 25.64 -1.59
C LEU A 266 -3.20 24.13 -1.26
N SER A 267 -2.46 23.65 -0.27
CA SER A 267 -2.29 22.20 0.00
C SER A 267 -2.85 21.70 1.32
N ASN A 268 -3.61 22.51 2.06
CA ASN A 268 -4.11 22.15 3.40
C ASN A 268 -3.02 21.56 4.32
N SER A 269 -1.82 22.15 4.30
CA SER A 269 -0.69 21.76 5.17
C SER A 269 -0.01 20.41 4.85
N ILE A 270 -0.25 19.83 3.68
CA ILE A 270 0.39 18.57 3.23
C ILE A 270 1.86 18.83 2.87
N ILE A 271 2.17 20.03 2.38
CA ILE A 271 3.52 20.40 1.96
C ILE A 271 4.30 20.83 3.21
N SER A 272 5.27 20.02 3.62
CA SER A 272 6.18 20.28 4.73
C SER A 272 7.64 20.08 4.28
N ARG A 273 8.59 20.53 5.09
CA ARG A 273 10.02 20.19 4.88
C ARG A 273 10.22 18.67 4.81
N ASP A 274 9.55 17.91 5.66
CA ASP A 274 9.62 16.45 5.70
C ASP A 274 9.13 15.83 4.39
N SER A 275 8.03 16.34 3.82
CA SER A 275 7.50 15.87 2.53
C SER A 275 8.51 16.09 1.38
N PHE A 276 9.20 17.24 1.37
CA PHE A 276 10.26 17.50 0.38
C PHE A 276 11.52 16.68 0.62
N THR A 277 11.86 16.44 1.89
CA THR A 277 13.02 15.59 2.22
C THR A 277 12.77 14.14 1.80
N LEU A 278 11.55 13.65 1.98
CA LEU A 278 11.13 12.34 1.46
C LEU A 278 11.23 12.28 -0.08
N LEU A 279 10.77 13.31 -0.78
CA LEU A 279 10.88 13.36 -2.24
C LEU A 279 12.33 13.36 -2.74
N LYS A 280 13.28 13.98 -1.99
CA LYS A 280 14.71 14.00 -2.34
C LYS A 280 15.40 12.65 -2.19
N GLN A 281 14.89 11.75 -1.36
CA GLN A 281 15.52 10.46 -1.07
C GLN A 281 15.17 9.40 -2.12
N ASP A 282 14.65 9.79 -3.29
CA ASP A 282 14.17 8.91 -4.36
C ASP A 282 13.26 7.79 -3.83
N SER A 283 11.97 7.89 -4.09
CA SER A 283 10.96 6.95 -3.60
C SER A 283 10.86 5.75 -4.55
N CYS A 284 11.95 5.00 -4.67
CA CYS A 284 12.11 3.87 -5.58
C CYS A 284 12.60 2.62 -4.84
N ALA A 285 12.14 1.45 -5.26
CA ALA A 285 12.57 0.15 -4.75
C ALA A 285 12.35 -0.95 -5.78
N ASP A 286 12.95 -2.11 -5.55
CA ASP A 286 12.61 -3.31 -6.30
C ASP A 286 11.15 -3.70 -6.05
N TYR A 287 10.41 -3.95 -7.13
CA TYR A 287 8.98 -4.31 -7.13
C TYR A 287 8.74 -5.80 -7.39
N SER A 288 9.80 -6.59 -7.58
CA SER A 288 9.70 -8.01 -8.00
C SER A 288 8.85 -8.84 -7.04
N ASP A 289 9.05 -8.69 -5.74
CA ASP A 289 8.25 -9.39 -4.72
C ASP A 289 6.79 -8.95 -4.75
N PHE A 290 6.54 -7.69 -5.05
CA PHE A 290 5.18 -7.18 -5.18
C PHE A 290 4.49 -7.70 -6.45
N ALA A 291 5.18 -7.75 -7.59
CA ALA A 291 4.68 -8.36 -8.81
C ALA A 291 4.39 -9.86 -8.62
N ALA A 292 5.29 -10.58 -7.95
CA ALA A 292 5.08 -11.98 -7.59
C ALA A 292 3.85 -12.16 -6.68
N LEU A 293 3.68 -11.31 -5.67
CA LEU A 293 2.51 -11.31 -4.79
C LEU A 293 1.22 -11.05 -5.57
N LEU A 294 1.21 -10.09 -6.49
CA LEU A 294 0.04 -9.80 -7.35
C LEU A 294 -0.22 -10.92 -8.37
N GLY A 295 0.81 -11.67 -8.78
CA GLY A 295 0.75 -12.61 -9.90
C GLY A 295 0.72 -11.92 -11.27
N ARG A 296 1.06 -10.64 -11.31
CA ARG A 296 1.13 -9.78 -12.50
C ARG A 296 1.97 -8.54 -12.21
N GLU A 297 2.35 -7.84 -13.28
CA GLU A 297 2.96 -6.51 -13.14
C GLU A 297 1.98 -5.52 -12.47
N PRO A 298 2.48 -4.66 -11.55
CA PRO A 298 1.71 -3.55 -11.04
C PRO A 298 1.31 -2.58 -12.16
N LEU A 299 0.18 -1.90 -11.99
CA LEU A 299 -0.32 -0.93 -12.98
C LEU A 299 0.72 0.16 -13.27
N ALA A 300 0.96 0.42 -14.55
CA ALA A 300 1.82 1.53 -14.96
C ALA A 300 1.09 2.88 -14.80
N ALA A 301 1.81 3.94 -14.46
CA ALA A 301 1.26 5.26 -14.17
C ALA A 301 0.37 5.84 -15.29
N LYS A 302 0.68 5.55 -16.54
CA LYS A 302 -0.12 5.94 -17.71
C LYS A 302 -1.54 5.34 -17.72
N ASN A 303 -1.75 4.24 -17.01
CA ASN A 303 -3.04 3.52 -16.95
C ASN A 303 -3.87 3.88 -15.72
N PHE A 304 -3.34 4.70 -14.79
CA PHE A 304 -4.00 5.00 -13.52
C PHE A 304 -5.36 5.68 -13.70
N ALA A 305 -5.49 6.59 -14.66
CA ALA A 305 -6.73 7.34 -14.87
C ALA A 305 -7.91 6.47 -15.32
N GLY A 306 -7.65 5.35 -15.99
CA GLY A 306 -8.69 4.41 -16.42
C GLY A 306 -9.24 3.51 -15.32
N CYS A 307 -8.62 3.53 -14.14
CA CYS A 307 -8.97 2.68 -13.00
C CYS A 307 -9.53 3.48 -11.80
N LEU A 308 -9.93 4.76 -12.03
CA LEU A 308 -10.47 5.66 -10.99
C LEU A 308 -11.96 5.45 -10.74
#